data_0ee4bee6393d35febe40602f7aa2e0fd
#
_entry.id   0ee4bee6393d35febe40602f7aa2e0fd
#
_cell.length_a   1.000
_cell.length_b   1.000
_cell.length_c   1.000
_cell.angle_alpha   90.00
_cell.angle_beta   90.00
_cell.angle_gamma   90.00
#
_symmetry.space_group_name_H-M   'P 1'
#
loop_
_entity.id
_entity.type
_entity.pdbx_description
1 polymer ?
#
loop_
_entity_poly.entity_id
_entity_poly.type
_entity_poly.pdbx_seq_one_letter_code
_entity_poly.pdbx_strand_id
1 'polypeptide(L)'
;MGGIVKVNDIKIWYEEFGVSSNDTILLIMGANANCKQWDKKFIDQLVLNNFHVIRFDNRDVGKSTWIGKEPTYNKILKFLPSFLLKLIVNSIFGLAIDEKGKFKFSKASKVQYDLSDMAKDAISL
;
A
#
# COMPACT_ATOMS: atom_id res chain seq x y z
N MET A 1 -5.19 16.50 6.26
CA MET A 1 -5.90 16.70 4.96
C MET A 1 -5.47 15.58 4.03
N GLY A 2 -6.12 15.34 2.88
CA GLY A 2 -5.69 14.27 1.98
C GLY A 2 -6.35 14.41 0.61
N GLY A 3 -5.75 13.74 -0.39
CA GLY A 3 -6.24 13.86 -1.75
C GLY A 3 -5.51 12.98 -2.75
N ILE A 4 -5.69 13.30 -4.01
CA ILE A 4 -4.98 12.69 -5.13
C ILE A 4 -4.13 13.77 -5.79
N VAL A 5 -2.86 13.48 -5.98
CA VAL A 5 -1.91 14.34 -6.70
C VAL A 5 -1.37 13.60 -7.90
N LYS A 6 -1.09 14.31 -8.99
CA LYS A 6 -0.41 13.75 -10.16
C LYS A 6 1.11 13.82 -9.90
N VAL A 7 1.75 12.67 -9.94
CA VAL A 7 3.18 12.50 -9.72
C VAL A 7 3.74 11.72 -10.91
N ASN A 8 4.69 12.28 -11.61
CA ASN A 8 5.17 11.70 -12.87
C ASN A 8 3.98 11.40 -13.82
N ASP A 9 3.80 10.14 -14.24
CA ASP A 9 2.73 9.71 -15.14
C ASP A 9 1.54 9.05 -14.43
N ILE A 10 1.53 9.04 -13.09
CA ILE A 10 0.51 8.39 -12.29
C ILE A 10 -0.17 9.34 -11.30
N LYS A 11 -1.26 8.88 -10.71
CA LYS A 11 -1.97 9.56 -9.63
C LYS A 11 -1.67 8.83 -8.32
N ILE A 12 -1.20 9.56 -7.32
CA ILE A 12 -0.90 9.07 -5.98
C ILE A 12 -1.96 9.58 -5.01
N TRP A 13 -2.54 8.67 -4.24
CA TRP A 13 -3.36 9.00 -3.08
C TRP A 13 -2.47 9.24 -1.87
N TYR A 14 -2.70 10.35 -1.17
CA TYR A 14 -1.96 10.69 0.04
C TYR A 14 -2.85 11.26 1.13
N GLU A 15 -2.35 11.24 2.35
CA GLU A 15 -2.90 11.94 3.50
C GLU A 15 -1.77 12.63 4.25
N GLU A 16 -2.05 13.84 4.74
CA GLU A 16 -1.09 14.67 5.48
C GLU A 16 -1.65 15.05 6.85
N PHE A 17 -0.76 15.18 7.82
CA PHE A 17 -1.04 15.45 9.23
C PHE A 17 -0.02 16.44 9.77
N GLY A 18 -0.44 17.27 10.74
CA GLY A 18 0.42 18.30 11.33
C GLY A 18 0.45 19.58 10.52
N VAL A 19 1.46 20.40 10.76
CA VAL A 19 1.62 21.73 10.16
C VAL A 19 2.64 21.65 9.03
N SER A 20 2.26 22.03 7.82
CA SER A 20 3.08 21.90 6.61
C SER A 20 4.38 22.71 6.60
N SER A 21 4.52 23.70 7.49
CA SER A 21 5.76 24.47 7.65
C SER A 21 6.82 23.74 8.51
N ASN A 22 6.47 22.63 9.15
CA ASN A 22 7.39 21.83 9.94
C ASN A 22 8.18 20.86 9.07
N ASP A 23 9.25 20.29 9.64
CA ASP A 23 10.01 19.23 8.97
C ASP A 23 9.10 18.06 8.61
N THR A 24 9.18 17.63 7.35
CA THR A 24 8.29 16.60 6.82
C THR A 24 8.87 15.20 6.94
N ILE A 25 8.08 14.28 7.49
CA ILE A 25 8.34 12.85 7.49
C ILE A 25 7.42 12.18 6.47
N LEU A 26 8.03 11.53 5.47
CA LEU A 26 7.32 10.74 4.48
C LEU A 26 7.27 9.27 4.92
N LEU A 27 6.07 8.74 5.13
CA LEU A 27 5.85 7.35 5.53
C LEU A 27 5.60 6.47 4.30
N ILE A 28 6.61 5.69 3.93
CA ILE A 28 6.56 4.75 2.80
C ILE A 28 6.16 3.37 3.31
N MET A 29 5.08 2.81 2.79
CA MET A 29 4.61 1.48 3.17
C MET A 29 5.32 0.39 2.36
N GLY A 30 5.42 -0.80 2.96
CA GLY A 30 5.96 -1.97 2.28
C GLY A 30 5.07 -2.47 1.12
N ALA A 31 5.57 -3.48 0.39
CA ALA A 31 4.89 -4.03 -0.78
C ALA A 31 3.47 -4.51 -0.44
N ASN A 32 2.51 -4.19 -1.32
CA ASN A 32 1.10 -4.56 -1.22
C ASN A 32 0.34 -4.01 0.00
N ALA A 33 0.96 -3.17 0.81
CA ALA A 33 0.33 -2.55 1.96
C ALA A 33 -0.11 -1.11 1.62
N ASN A 34 -1.35 -0.75 1.98
CA ASN A 34 -1.82 0.62 1.79
C ASN A 34 -1.40 1.51 2.98
N CYS A 35 -1.38 2.80 2.75
CA CYS A 35 -0.90 3.78 3.73
C CYS A 35 -1.72 3.83 5.03
N LYS A 36 -2.95 3.33 5.02
CA LYS A 36 -3.82 3.29 6.22
C LYS A 36 -3.39 2.24 7.24
N GLN A 37 -2.45 1.35 6.89
CA GLN A 37 -1.90 0.38 7.83
C GLN A 37 -0.87 0.99 8.80
N TRP A 38 -0.40 2.23 8.56
CA TRP A 38 0.33 2.98 9.57
C TRP A 38 -0.57 3.26 10.77
N ASP A 39 -0.10 2.87 11.97
CA ASP A 39 -0.85 3.09 13.21
C ASP A 39 -1.10 4.59 13.42
N LYS A 40 -2.35 4.93 13.69
CA LYS A 40 -2.74 6.32 13.96
C LYS A 40 -2.00 6.91 15.15
N LYS A 41 -1.78 6.14 16.22
CA LYS A 41 -1.05 6.60 17.40
C LYS A 41 0.40 6.95 17.08
N PHE A 42 1.04 6.19 16.18
CA PHE A 42 2.39 6.49 15.71
C PHE A 42 2.41 7.84 14.98
N ILE A 43 1.48 8.06 14.05
CA ILE A 43 1.36 9.35 13.34
C ILE A 43 1.08 10.49 14.32
N ASP A 44 0.15 10.31 15.27
CA ASP A 44 -0.19 11.32 16.27
C ASP A 44 1.06 11.69 17.11
N GLN A 45 1.90 10.73 17.47
CA GLN A 45 3.15 11.00 18.19
C GLN A 45 4.15 11.82 17.36
N LEU A 46 4.28 11.56 16.07
CA LEU A 46 5.12 12.37 15.19
C LEU A 46 4.61 13.82 15.11
N VAL A 47 3.30 14.00 14.96
CA VAL A 47 2.67 15.32 14.91
C VAL A 47 2.84 16.06 16.24
N LEU A 48 2.70 15.38 17.39
CA LEU A 48 2.94 15.96 18.72
C LEU A 48 4.40 16.42 18.91
N ASN A 49 5.34 15.79 18.20
CA ASN A 49 6.75 16.19 18.17
C ASN A 49 7.06 17.22 17.06
N ASN A 50 6.05 17.95 16.61
CA ASN A 50 6.15 19.02 15.64
C ASN A 50 6.61 18.61 14.23
N PHE A 51 6.38 17.36 13.83
CA PHE A 51 6.61 16.93 12.44
C PHE A 51 5.34 17.12 11.60
N HIS A 52 5.55 17.51 10.35
CA HIS A 52 4.57 17.32 9.29
C HIS A 52 4.71 15.89 8.76
N VAL A 53 3.62 15.15 8.67
CA VAL A 53 3.65 13.73 8.30
C VAL A 53 2.83 13.53 7.04
N ILE A 54 3.42 12.91 6.04
CA ILE A 54 2.75 12.48 4.81
C ILE A 54 2.80 10.96 4.73
N ARG A 55 1.64 10.32 4.48
CA ARG A 55 1.56 8.90 4.10
C ARG A 55 0.84 8.77 2.77
N PHE A 56 1.23 7.81 1.96
CA PHE A 56 0.66 7.64 0.63
C PHE A 56 0.55 6.16 0.23
N ASP A 57 -0.33 5.90 -0.72
CA ASP A 57 -0.44 4.59 -1.35
C ASP A 57 0.55 4.52 -2.54
N ASN A 58 1.43 3.52 -2.52
CA ASN A 58 2.30 3.25 -3.66
C ASN A 58 1.49 2.94 -4.94
N ARG A 59 2.12 2.99 -6.11
CA ARG A 59 1.53 2.47 -7.35
C ARG A 59 1.05 1.03 -7.16
N ASP A 60 -0.04 0.63 -7.82
CA ASP A 60 -0.70 -0.67 -7.68
C ASP A 60 -1.21 -0.97 -6.26
N VAL A 61 -1.42 0.07 -5.42
CA VAL A 61 -1.96 -0.07 -4.07
C VAL A 61 -3.07 0.93 -3.82
N GLY A 62 -4.10 0.48 -3.10
CA GLY A 62 -5.15 1.33 -2.54
C GLY A 62 -5.87 2.19 -3.56
N LYS A 63 -5.78 3.51 -3.40
CA LYS A 63 -6.44 4.50 -4.26
C LYS A 63 -5.51 5.13 -5.29
N SER A 64 -4.23 4.77 -5.29
CA SER A 64 -3.27 5.20 -6.31
C SER A 64 -3.49 4.49 -7.63
N THR A 65 -2.85 4.96 -8.70
CA THR A 65 -2.98 4.37 -10.04
C THR A 65 -2.53 2.91 -10.05
N TRP A 66 -3.38 2.06 -10.59
CA TRP A 66 -3.09 0.66 -10.90
C TRP A 66 -2.53 0.56 -12.31
N ILE A 67 -1.26 0.17 -12.43
CA ILE A 67 -0.58 -0.09 -13.71
C ILE A 67 -0.85 -1.55 -14.12
N GLY A 68 -0.82 -2.44 -13.13
CA GLY A 68 -1.24 -3.82 -13.27
C GLY A 68 -2.76 -3.99 -13.21
N LYS A 69 -3.20 -5.24 -13.11
CA LYS A 69 -4.62 -5.54 -12.92
C LYS A 69 -5.04 -5.21 -11.50
N GLU A 70 -5.96 -4.27 -11.34
CA GLU A 70 -6.58 -4.03 -10.04
C GLU A 70 -7.24 -5.33 -9.54
N PRO A 71 -6.93 -5.76 -8.30
CA PRO A 71 -7.55 -6.97 -7.75
C PRO A 71 -9.07 -6.79 -7.69
N THR A 72 -9.78 -7.58 -8.45
CA THR A 72 -11.25 -7.62 -8.34
C THR A 72 -11.59 -8.35 -7.05
N TYR A 73 -11.72 -7.59 -5.95
CA TYR A 73 -12.32 -8.13 -4.74
C TYR A 73 -13.78 -8.42 -5.05
N ASN A 74 -14.11 -9.69 -5.23
CA ASN A 74 -15.48 -10.10 -5.39
C ASN A 74 -16.28 -9.52 -4.22
N LYS A 75 -17.30 -8.71 -4.51
CA LYS A 75 -18.19 -8.09 -3.51
C LYS A 75 -18.75 -9.14 -2.56
N ILE A 76 -18.87 -10.39 -3.01
CA ILE A 76 -19.29 -11.56 -2.27
C ILE A 76 -18.38 -11.84 -1.06
N LEU A 77 -17.04 -11.66 -1.18
CA LEU A 77 -16.09 -11.86 -0.07
C LEU A 77 -16.34 -10.91 1.12
N LYS A 78 -16.96 -9.75 0.89
CA LYS A 78 -17.30 -8.80 1.96
C LYS A 78 -18.45 -9.29 2.85
N PHE A 79 -19.26 -10.21 2.36
CA PHE A 79 -20.41 -10.78 3.08
C PHE A 79 -20.12 -12.14 3.70
N LEU A 80 -18.91 -12.70 3.50
CA LEU A 80 -18.55 -13.96 4.12
C LEU A 80 -18.20 -13.77 5.60
N PRO A 81 -18.67 -14.67 6.47
CA PRO A 81 -18.25 -14.69 7.87
C PRO A 81 -16.73 -14.83 8.01
N SER A 82 -16.16 -14.19 9.01
CA SER A 82 -14.70 -14.11 9.21
C SER A 82 -13.99 -15.48 9.32
N PHE A 83 -14.69 -16.50 9.82
CA PHE A 83 -14.14 -17.85 9.91
C PHE A 83 -13.98 -18.53 8.53
N LEU A 84 -14.93 -18.29 7.61
CA LEU A 84 -14.86 -18.78 6.22
C LEU A 84 -13.76 -18.05 5.45
N LEU A 85 -13.60 -16.74 5.66
CA LEU A 85 -12.48 -15.98 5.10
C LEU A 85 -11.14 -16.54 5.56
N LYS A 86 -10.98 -16.86 6.85
CA LYS A 86 -9.77 -17.49 7.38
C LYS A 86 -9.47 -18.85 6.72
N LEU A 87 -10.48 -19.68 6.51
CA LEU A 87 -10.31 -20.97 5.82
C LEU A 87 -9.86 -20.79 4.37
N ILE A 88 -10.45 -19.85 3.64
CA ILE A 88 -10.10 -19.55 2.26
C ILE A 88 -8.67 -19.02 2.18
N VAL A 89 -8.31 -18.07 3.05
CA VAL A 89 -6.96 -17.50 3.11
C VAL A 89 -5.93 -18.57 3.44
N ASN A 90 -6.18 -19.42 4.44
CA ASN A 90 -5.28 -20.50 4.81
C ASN A 90 -5.13 -21.53 3.67
N SER A 91 -6.21 -21.86 2.95
CA SER A 91 -6.15 -22.73 1.78
C SER A 91 -5.33 -22.14 0.65
N ILE A 92 -5.49 -20.83 0.36
CA ILE A 92 -4.70 -20.13 -0.66
C ILE A 92 -3.22 -20.07 -0.26
N PHE A 93 -2.92 -19.78 1.00
CA PHE A 93 -1.54 -19.79 1.50
C PHE A 93 -0.92 -21.20 1.45
N GLY A 94 -1.68 -22.24 1.81
CA GLY A 94 -1.23 -23.63 1.72
C GLY A 94 -0.91 -24.08 0.28
N LEU A 95 -1.67 -23.59 -0.70
CA LEU A 95 -1.41 -23.84 -2.13
C LEU A 95 -0.23 -23.01 -2.69
N ALA A 96 0.08 -21.88 -2.05
CA ALA A 96 1.15 -20.98 -2.48
C ALA A 96 2.54 -21.39 -1.98
N ILE A 97 2.62 -22.36 -1.07
CA ILE A 97 3.87 -22.85 -0.49
C ILE A 97 4.17 -24.25 -1.04
N ASP A 98 5.41 -24.52 -1.44
CA ASP A 98 5.85 -25.83 -1.86
C ASP A 98 6.18 -26.73 -0.65
N GLU A 99 6.46 -28.03 -0.91
CA GLU A 99 6.82 -29.01 0.12
C GLU A 99 8.11 -28.63 0.90
N LYS A 100 8.88 -27.67 0.39
CA LYS A 100 10.11 -27.15 1.01
C LYS A 100 9.88 -25.83 1.75
N GLY A 101 8.62 -25.40 1.92
CA GLY A 101 8.27 -24.15 2.59
C GLY A 101 8.58 -22.87 1.78
N LYS A 102 8.84 -22.99 0.47
CA LYS A 102 9.08 -21.83 -0.40
C LYS A 102 7.80 -21.43 -1.13
N PHE A 103 7.59 -20.12 -1.27
CA PHE A 103 6.49 -19.61 -2.08
C PHE A 103 6.63 -20.01 -3.54
N LYS A 104 5.59 -20.65 -4.09
CA LYS A 104 5.45 -20.87 -5.53
C LYS A 104 5.11 -19.54 -6.18
N PHE A 105 6.11 -18.76 -6.56
CA PHE A 105 5.85 -17.61 -7.41
C PHE A 105 5.45 -18.09 -8.79
N SER A 106 4.27 -17.70 -9.27
CA SER A 106 3.96 -17.84 -10.68
C SER A 106 5.01 -17.05 -11.47
N LYS A 107 5.38 -17.51 -12.69
CA LYS A 107 6.28 -16.78 -13.59
C LYS A 107 5.89 -15.31 -13.57
N ALA A 108 6.83 -14.45 -13.17
CA ALA A 108 6.61 -13.02 -13.11
C ALA A 108 6.08 -12.53 -14.46
N SER A 109 4.90 -11.95 -14.47
CA SER A 109 4.45 -11.14 -15.59
C SER A 109 5.51 -10.06 -15.83
N LYS A 110 5.70 -9.64 -17.09
CA LYS A 110 6.66 -8.60 -17.46
C LYS A 110 6.59 -7.46 -16.44
N VAL A 111 7.73 -7.20 -15.79
CA VAL A 111 7.84 -6.12 -14.80
C VAL A 111 7.52 -4.81 -15.51
N GLN A 112 6.49 -4.11 -15.04
CA GLN A 112 6.03 -2.85 -15.65
C GLN A 112 6.71 -1.63 -15.03
N TYR A 113 7.29 -1.77 -13.84
CA TYR A 113 8.04 -0.75 -13.11
C TYR A 113 8.95 -1.43 -12.07
N ASP A 114 9.91 -0.71 -11.56
CA ASP A 114 10.86 -1.17 -10.55
C ASP A 114 10.86 -0.29 -9.28
N LEU A 115 11.74 -0.59 -8.34
CA LEU A 115 11.90 0.19 -7.12
C LEU A 115 12.39 1.62 -7.39
N SER A 116 13.13 1.84 -8.48
CA SER A 116 13.57 3.19 -8.87
C SER A 116 12.39 4.07 -9.25
N ASP A 117 11.40 3.50 -9.94
CA ASP A 117 10.18 4.23 -10.30
C ASP A 117 9.35 4.58 -9.05
N MET A 118 9.25 3.65 -8.09
CA MET A 118 8.58 3.91 -6.81
C MET A 118 9.32 4.98 -5.99
N ALA A 119 10.65 4.97 -6.00
CA ALA A 119 11.45 6.01 -5.33
C ALA A 119 11.25 7.38 -5.98
N LYS A 120 11.20 7.47 -7.31
CA LYS A 120 10.89 8.72 -8.03
C LYS A 120 9.52 9.26 -7.66
N ASP A 121 8.51 8.39 -7.53
CA ASP A 121 7.18 8.79 -7.08
C ASP A 121 7.22 9.40 -5.68
N ALA A 122 7.91 8.74 -4.75
CA ALA A 122 8.03 9.22 -3.38
C ALA A 122 8.77 10.56 -3.27
N ILE A 123 9.80 10.78 -4.09
CA ILE A 123 10.58 12.04 -4.11
C ILE A 123 9.77 13.18 -4.75
N SER A 124 8.86 12.86 -5.66
CA SER A 124 8.06 13.85 -6.40
C SER A 124 6.75 14.20 -5.69
N LEU A 125 6.45 13.56 -4.56
CA LEU A 125 5.27 13.81 -3.74
C LEU A 125 5.48 15.00 -2.80
#